data_7dab06048c348fcb2ca27ef00c0ea760
#
_entry.id   7dab06048c348fcb2ca27ef00c0ea760
#
_cell.length_a   1.000
_cell.length_b   1.000
_cell.length_c   1.000
_cell.angle_alpha   90.00
_cell.angle_beta   90.00
_cell.angle_gamma   90.00
#
_symmetry.space_group_name_H-M   'P 1'
#
loop_
_entity.id
_entity.type
_entity.pdbx_description
1 polymer ?
#
loop_
_entity_poly.entity_id
_entity_poly.type
_entity_poly.pdbx_seq_one_letter_code
_entity_poly.pdbx_strand_id
1 'polypeptide(L)'
;AFPTWGKTSISERSNILLKIADVIEKNLNLLATAECLDNGKPIRECMAADLPLVVDHWRYFAGVIRAEEGSIGEISNDEYSYHVPEPLGVVGQIIPWNFPLLMATWKLAPALAAGNCVVLKPAEQTPASILLLMELIGDLLPAGVLNIVSGYGLEAGKPLASSKRIRKIAFTGETTTGRLIMQYASQNLIPITLE
;
A
#
# COMPACT_ATOMS: atom_id res chain seq x y z
N ALA A 1 4.49 15.07 -4.36
CA ALA A 1 3.11 14.54 -4.48
C ALA A 1 2.30 14.76 -3.19
N PHE A 2 2.83 14.42 -2.01
CA PHE A 2 2.05 14.43 -0.76
C PHE A 2 1.33 15.75 -0.43
N PRO A 3 1.92 16.96 -0.55
CA PRO A 3 1.22 18.19 -0.21
C PRO A 3 -0.09 18.43 -0.99
N THR A 4 -0.19 17.86 -2.18
CA THR A 4 -1.39 17.90 -3.02
C THR A 4 -2.28 16.71 -2.78
N TRP A 5 -1.72 15.48 -2.84
CA TRP A 5 -2.47 14.24 -2.66
C TRP A 5 -3.14 14.13 -1.29
N GLY A 6 -2.44 14.48 -0.20
CA GLY A 6 -2.99 14.44 1.14
C GLY A 6 -4.18 15.40 1.39
N LYS A 7 -4.39 16.36 0.49
CA LYS A 7 -5.54 17.29 0.51
C LYS A 7 -6.66 16.89 -0.46
N THR A 8 -6.46 15.84 -1.25
CA THR A 8 -7.50 15.31 -2.14
C THR A 8 -8.71 14.88 -1.34
N SER A 9 -9.90 15.18 -1.81
CA SER A 9 -11.12 14.81 -1.08
C SER A 9 -11.28 13.29 -0.92
N ILE A 10 -11.97 12.88 0.14
CA ILE A 10 -12.31 11.49 0.39
C ILE A 10 -13.03 10.87 -0.82
N SER A 11 -14.01 11.60 -1.39
CA SER A 11 -14.77 11.15 -2.54
C SER A 11 -13.91 10.93 -3.78
N GLU A 12 -12.95 11.81 -4.02
CA GLU A 12 -12.03 11.70 -5.16
C GLU A 12 -11.09 10.51 -5.01
N ARG A 13 -10.48 10.33 -3.83
CA ARG A 13 -9.64 9.14 -3.54
C ARG A 13 -10.44 7.85 -3.68
N SER A 14 -11.65 7.78 -3.10
CA SER A 14 -12.55 6.64 -3.24
C SER A 14 -12.82 6.29 -4.71
N ASN A 15 -13.14 7.30 -5.53
CA ASN A 15 -13.39 7.09 -6.96
C ASN A 15 -12.15 6.59 -7.72
N ILE A 16 -10.96 7.05 -7.36
CA ILE A 16 -9.70 6.56 -7.94
C ILE A 16 -9.49 5.08 -7.56
N LEU A 17 -9.70 4.70 -6.32
CA LEU A 17 -9.57 3.30 -5.88
C LEU A 17 -10.57 2.37 -6.61
N LEU A 18 -11.82 2.82 -6.84
CA LEU A 18 -12.78 2.07 -7.65
C LEU A 18 -12.31 1.89 -9.09
N LYS A 19 -11.76 2.93 -9.71
CA LYS A 19 -11.19 2.83 -11.05
C LYS A 19 -10.00 1.86 -11.12
N ILE A 20 -9.15 1.85 -10.09
CA ILE A 20 -8.06 0.86 -9.97
C ILE A 20 -8.64 -0.55 -9.91
N ALA A 21 -9.65 -0.80 -9.07
CA ALA A 21 -10.31 -2.10 -9.00
C ALA A 21 -10.88 -2.54 -10.36
N ASP A 22 -11.53 -1.63 -11.08
CA ASP A 22 -12.10 -1.90 -12.41
C ASP A 22 -11.02 -2.23 -13.46
N VAL A 23 -9.87 -1.55 -13.41
CA VAL A 23 -8.73 -1.85 -14.29
C VAL A 23 -8.15 -3.22 -13.98
N ILE A 24 -7.99 -3.57 -12.70
CA ILE A 24 -7.51 -4.90 -12.29
C ILE A 24 -8.48 -5.97 -12.77
N GLU A 25 -9.78 -5.80 -12.53
CA GLU A 25 -10.82 -6.75 -12.91
C GLU A 25 -10.86 -7.00 -14.43
N LYS A 26 -10.70 -5.97 -15.24
CA LYS A 26 -10.61 -6.08 -16.70
C LYS A 26 -9.35 -6.80 -17.19
N ASN A 27 -8.30 -6.85 -16.39
CA ASN A 27 -7.00 -7.42 -16.74
C ASN A 27 -6.63 -8.65 -15.89
N LEU A 28 -7.61 -9.35 -15.28
CA LEU A 28 -7.37 -10.49 -14.39
C LEU A 28 -6.49 -11.56 -15.03
N ASN A 29 -6.78 -11.97 -16.25
CA ASN A 29 -5.99 -13.01 -16.94
C ASN A 29 -4.53 -12.60 -17.16
N LEU A 30 -4.31 -11.35 -17.54
CA LEU A 30 -2.97 -10.80 -17.77
C LEU A 30 -2.16 -10.75 -16.45
N LEU A 31 -2.78 -10.21 -15.41
CA LEU A 31 -2.15 -10.11 -14.08
C LEU A 31 -1.91 -11.49 -13.47
N ALA A 32 -2.87 -12.43 -13.57
CA ALA A 32 -2.71 -13.79 -13.09
C ALA A 32 -1.58 -14.52 -13.84
N THR A 33 -1.45 -14.31 -15.16
CA THR A 33 -0.36 -14.89 -15.94
C THR A 33 0.99 -14.34 -15.48
N ALA A 34 1.12 -13.04 -15.30
CA ALA A 34 2.35 -12.42 -14.79
C ALA A 34 2.70 -12.94 -13.38
N GLU A 35 1.71 -13.05 -12.49
CA GLU A 35 1.88 -13.61 -11.14
C GLU A 35 2.37 -15.05 -11.18
N CYS A 36 1.78 -15.89 -12.04
CA CYS A 36 2.16 -17.30 -12.18
C CYS A 36 3.57 -17.46 -12.75
N LEU A 37 3.94 -16.69 -13.76
CA LEU A 37 5.27 -16.75 -14.37
C LEU A 37 6.38 -16.33 -13.40
N ASP A 38 6.10 -15.36 -12.57
CA ASP A 38 7.07 -14.78 -11.66
C ASP A 38 7.18 -15.57 -10.33
N ASN A 39 6.04 -16.03 -9.82
CA ASN A 39 5.94 -16.70 -8.51
C ASN A 39 5.99 -18.24 -8.62
N GLY A 40 5.60 -18.81 -9.74
CA GLY A 40 5.46 -20.26 -9.91
C GLY A 40 4.14 -20.84 -9.36
N LYS A 41 3.21 -20.01 -8.89
CA LYS A 41 1.90 -20.44 -8.38
C LYS A 41 1.00 -20.92 -9.54
N PRO A 42 0.17 -21.96 -9.34
CA PRO A 42 -0.79 -22.39 -10.35
C PRO A 42 -1.77 -21.28 -10.72
N ILE A 43 -2.03 -21.08 -12.02
CA ILE A 43 -2.94 -20.03 -12.50
C ILE A 43 -4.35 -20.17 -11.93
N ARG A 44 -4.78 -21.40 -11.64
CA ARG A 44 -6.07 -21.67 -11.01
C ARG A 44 -6.19 -20.97 -9.65
N GLU A 45 -5.13 -21.00 -8.85
CA GLU A 45 -5.11 -20.35 -7.54
C GLU A 45 -5.15 -18.83 -7.66
N CYS A 46 -4.36 -18.28 -8.57
CA CYS A 46 -4.37 -16.83 -8.85
C CYS A 46 -5.76 -16.36 -9.29
N MET A 47 -6.42 -17.10 -10.18
CA MET A 47 -7.74 -16.73 -10.72
C MET A 47 -8.90 -16.99 -9.77
N ALA A 48 -8.80 -18.03 -8.92
CA ALA A 48 -9.91 -18.41 -8.03
C ALA A 48 -9.87 -17.69 -6.67
N ALA A 49 -8.69 -17.29 -6.21
CA ALA A 49 -8.50 -16.69 -4.90
C ALA A 49 -7.80 -15.33 -4.94
N ASP A 50 -6.54 -15.26 -5.41
CA ASP A 50 -5.70 -14.09 -5.22
C ASP A 50 -6.26 -12.84 -5.91
N LEU A 51 -6.53 -12.90 -7.19
CA LEU A 51 -6.97 -11.75 -7.98
C LEU A 51 -8.39 -11.27 -7.63
N PRO A 52 -9.38 -12.15 -7.39
CA PRO A 52 -10.67 -11.71 -6.86
C PRO A 52 -10.56 -10.96 -5.53
N LEU A 53 -9.71 -11.43 -4.61
CA LEU A 53 -9.45 -10.73 -3.34
C LEU A 53 -8.74 -9.39 -3.56
N VAL A 54 -7.83 -9.30 -4.53
CA VAL A 54 -7.22 -8.01 -4.90
C VAL A 54 -8.30 -7.01 -5.28
N VAL A 55 -9.20 -7.35 -6.19
CA VAL A 55 -10.30 -6.47 -6.62
C VAL A 55 -11.20 -6.09 -5.46
N ASP A 56 -11.60 -7.07 -4.65
CA ASP A 56 -12.48 -6.87 -3.50
C ASP A 56 -11.88 -5.89 -2.49
N HIS A 57 -10.60 -6.03 -2.15
CA HIS A 57 -9.93 -5.15 -1.19
C HIS A 57 -9.81 -3.69 -1.68
N TRP A 58 -9.53 -3.47 -2.97
CA TRP A 58 -9.57 -2.13 -3.52
C TRP A 58 -10.96 -1.51 -3.40
N ARG A 59 -12.03 -2.26 -3.69
CA ARG A 59 -13.42 -1.82 -3.54
C ARG A 59 -13.81 -1.61 -2.08
N TYR A 60 -13.35 -2.50 -1.19
CA TYR A 60 -13.58 -2.38 0.25
C TYR A 60 -13.02 -1.05 0.79
N PHE A 61 -11.75 -0.75 0.55
CA PHE A 61 -11.14 0.49 1.04
C PHE A 61 -11.68 1.74 0.35
N ALA A 62 -12.14 1.65 -0.88
CA ALA A 62 -12.87 2.73 -1.54
C ALA A 62 -14.21 3.05 -0.85
N GLY A 63 -14.88 2.01 -0.33
CA GLY A 63 -16.11 2.16 0.44
C GLY A 63 -15.86 2.66 1.86
N VAL A 64 -14.96 2.01 2.58
CA VAL A 64 -14.73 2.25 4.01
C VAL A 64 -14.24 3.67 4.29
N ILE A 65 -13.39 4.25 3.41
CA ILE A 65 -12.90 5.61 3.60
C ILE A 65 -14.02 6.66 3.61
N ARG A 66 -15.15 6.38 2.95
CA ARG A 66 -16.33 7.27 2.95
C ARG A 66 -17.11 7.22 4.25
N ALA A 67 -16.94 6.16 5.03
CA ALA A 67 -17.61 5.94 6.31
C ALA A 67 -16.69 6.22 7.51
N GLU A 68 -15.45 6.63 7.26
CA GLU A 68 -14.52 6.97 8.34
C GLU A 68 -14.95 8.27 9.02
N GLU A 69 -15.10 8.20 10.33
CA GLU A 69 -15.54 9.32 11.17
C GLU A 69 -14.43 9.71 12.16
N GLY A 70 -14.46 10.96 12.58
CA GLY A 70 -13.73 11.42 13.75
C GLY A 70 -14.55 11.26 15.02
N SER A 71 -14.05 11.78 16.12
CA SER A 71 -14.81 11.84 17.37
C SER A 71 -14.71 13.22 18.00
N ILE A 72 -15.71 13.53 18.80
CA ILE A 72 -15.73 14.72 19.69
C ILE A 72 -15.96 14.23 21.11
N GLY A 73 -15.19 14.76 22.06
CA GLY A 73 -15.33 14.48 23.49
C GLY A 73 -15.37 15.77 24.29
N GLU A 74 -16.25 15.87 25.26
CA GLU A 74 -16.27 16.94 26.25
C GLU A 74 -15.16 16.69 27.30
N ILE A 75 -14.34 17.71 27.55
CA ILE A 75 -13.30 17.69 28.59
C ILE A 75 -13.81 18.41 29.81
N SER A 76 -14.47 19.55 29.62
CA SER A 76 -15.13 20.36 30.63
C SER A 76 -16.31 21.12 30.02
N ASN A 77 -17.02 21.91 30.81
CA ASN A 77 -18.18 22.71 30.33
C ASN A 77 -17.82 23.64 29.17
N ASP A 78 -16.55 24.04 29.04
CA ASP A 78 -16.09 25.05 28.09
C ASP A 78 -15.02 24.48 27.09
N GLU A 79 -14.66 23.17 27.19
CA GLU A 79 -13.59 22.58 26.44
C GLU A 79 -14.02 21.27 25.76
N TYR A 80 -13.74 21.14 24.45
CA TYR A 80 -14.00 19.94 23.66
C TYR A 80 -12.73 19.45 22.97
N SER A 81 -12.56 18.14 22.90
CA SER A 81 -11.50 17.47 22.13
C SER A 81 -12.05 16.95 20.81
N TYR A 82 -11.36 17.21 19.72
CA TYR A 82 -11.68 16.68 18.39
C TYR A 82 -10.61 15.70 17.97
N HIS A 83 -11.02 14.51 17.51
CA HIS A 83 -10.13 13.55 16.87
C HIS A 83 -10.47 13.47 15.39
N VAL A 84 -9.54 13.91 14.56
CA VAL A 84 -9.70 13.89 13.09
C VAL A 84 -8.54 13.06 12.50
N PRO A 85 -8.84 11.98 11.72
CA PRO A 85 -7.80 11.24 11.03
C PRO A 85 -7.11 12.09 9.96
N GLU A 86 -5.78 12.05 9.95
CA GLU A 86 -4.94 12.74 8.96
C GLU A 86 -3.95 11.78 8.30
N PRO A 87 -3.59 11.99 7.02
CA PRO A 87 -2.55 11.20 6.37
C PRO A 87 -1.18 11.46 7.01
N LEU A 88 -0.40 10.39 7.20
CA LEU A 88 0.93 10.45 7.80
C LEU A 88 1.95 11.16 6.91
N GLY A 89 1.83 11.00 5.60
CA GLY A 89 2.78 11.51 4.63
C GLY A 89 3.23 10.49 3.61
N VAL A 90 4.54 10.30 3.46
CA VAL A 90 5.09 9.24 2.62
C VAL A 90 5.36 8.01 3.47
N VAL A 91 4.78 6.87 3.09
CA VAL A 91 4.94 5.60 3.80
C VAL A 91 5.74 4.60 2.97
N GLY A 92 6.59 3.82 3.63
CA GLY A 92 7.34 2.74 3.03
C GLY A 92 6.61 1.41 3.24
N GLN A 93 6.55 0.60 2.20
CA GLN A 93 5.93 -0.73 2.26
C GLN A 93 6.89 -1.77 1.69
N ILE A 94 7.03 -2.89 2.37
CA ILE A 94 7.90 -4.00 1.97
C ILE A 94 7.10 -5.27 2.07
N ILE A 95 7.03 -6.04 0.97
CA ILE A 95 6.16 -7.21 0.85
C ILE A 95 6.94 -8.47 0.47
N PRO A 96 6.43 -9.67 0.82
CA PRO A 96 7.02 -10.94 0.49
C PRO A 96 6.67 -11.40 -0.93
N TRP A 97 7.21 -12.57 -1.30
CA TRP A 97 7.11 -13.17 -2.64
C TRP A 97 5.89 -14.09 -2.84
N ASN A 98 5.28 -14.58 -1.77
CA ASN A 98 4.28 -15.65 -1.85
C ASN A 98 2.88 -15.21 -2.35
N PHE A 99 2.52 -13.94 -2.19
CA PHE A 99 1.29 -13.31 -2.68
C PHE A 99 1.57 -11.89 -3.17
N PRO A 100 2.32 -11.70 -4.26
CA PRO A 100 2.83 -10.37 -4.65
C PRO A 100 1.74 -9.30 -4.75
N LEU A 101 0.75 -9.47 -5.63
CA LEU A 101 -0.32 -8.49 -5.84
C LEU A 101 -1.25 -8.35 -4.62
N LEU A 102 -1.57 -9.46 -3.97
CA LEU A 102 -2.47 -9.44 -2.82
C LEU A 102 -1.84 -8.71 -1.62
N MET A 103 -0.57 -9.01 -1.31
CA MET A 103 0.16 -8.31 -0.25
C MET A 103 0.41 -6.84 -0.56
N ALA A 104 0.66 -6.50 -1.84
CA ALA A 104 0.71 -5.11 -2.28
C ALA A 104 -0.64 -4.43 -2.03
N THR A 105 -1.74 -5.03 -2.44
CA THR A 105 -3.09 -4.49 -2.29
C THR A 105 -3.45 -4.22 -0.83
N TRP A 106 -3.18 -5.17 0.07
CA TRP A 106 -3.48 -5.02 1.50
C TRP A 106 -2.78 -3.82 2.16
N LYS A 107 -1.69 -3.37 1.57
CA LYS A 107 -0.93 -2.21 2.03
C LYS A 107 -1.20 -0.95 1.23
N LEU A 108 -1.34 -1.07 -0.10
CA LEU A 108 -1.56 0.08 -0.99
C LEU A 108 -2.95 0.68 -0.82
N ALA A 109 -3.99 -0.15 -0.85
CA ALA A 109 -5.37 0.32 -0.84
C ALA A 109 -5.70 1.16 0.40
N PRO A 110 -5.44 0.70 1.65
CA PRO A 110 -5.69 1.53 2.83
C PRO A 110 -4.79 2.77 2.90
N ALA A 111 -3.51 2.68 2.49
CA ALA A 111 -2.60 3.80 2.55
C ALA A 111 -3.00 4.93 1.59
N LEU A 112 -3.38 4.58 0.36
CA LEU A 112 -3.84 5.54 -0.65
C LEU A 112 -5.23 6.10 -0.30
N ALA A 113 -6.14 5.26 0.22
CA ALA A 113 -7.44 5.69 0.72
C ALA A 113 -7.29 6.78 1.79
N ALA A 114 -6.39 6.57 2.74
CA ALA A 114 -6.09 7.53 3.80
C ALA A 114 -5.33 8.78 3.34
N GLY A 115 -4.97 8.90 2.05
CA GLY A 115 -4.29 10.07 1.49
C GLY A 115 -2.76 10.06 1.63
N ASN A 116 -2.16 8.93 1.94
CA ASN A 116 -0.70 8.80 1.99
C ASN A 116 -0.11 8.59 0.59
N CYS A 117 1.12 9.04 0.37
CA CYS A 117 1.95 8.60 -0.75
C CYS A 117 2.74 7.36 -0.34
N VAL A 118 3.03 6.48 -1.31
CA VAL A 118 3.65 5.19 -1.04
C VAL A 118 4.93 4.99 -1.84
N VAL A 119 5.94 4.43 -1.18
CA VAL A 119 7.09 3.78 -1.81
C VAL A 119 7.01 2.29 -1.44
N LEU A 120 6.71 1.45 -2.40
CA LEU A 120 6.60 0.00 -2.23
C LEU A 120 7.85 -0.70 -2.77
N LYS A 121 8.44 -1.55 -1.94
CA LYS A 121 9.47 -2.51 -2.36
C LYS A 121 8.88 -3.92 -2.42
N PRO A 122 8.66 -4.48 -3.61
CA PRO A 122 8.30 -5.89 -3.75
C PRO A 122 9.48 -6.80 -3.39
N ALA A 123 9.21 -8.10 -3.20
CA ALA A 123 10.28 -9.07 -3.15
C ALA A 123 11.04 -9.07 -4.50
N GLU A 124 12.36 -9.20 -4.43
CA GLU A 124 13.21 -9.18 -5.62
C GLU A 124 12.95 -10.36 -6.57
N GLN A 125 12.38 -11.45 -6.05
CA GLN A 125 12.03 -12.63 -6.83
C GLN A 125 10.74 -12.47 -7.63
N THR A 126 9.81 -11.61 -7.17
CA THR A 126 8.44 -11.55 -7.71
C THR A 126 7.92 -10.11 -7.91
N PRO A 127 8.61 -9.27 -8.67
CA PRO A 127 8.18 -7.89 -8.92
C PRO A 127 7.26 -7.72 -10.13
N ALA A 128 7.19 -8.70 -11.06
CA ALA A 128 6.65 -8.50 -12.40
C ALA A 128 5.16 -8.14 -12.38
N SER A 129 4.33 -8.83 -11.62
CA SER A 129 2.89 -8.53 -11.54
C SER A 129 2.61 -7.13 -10.98
N ILE A 130 3.44 -6.66 -10.05
CA ILE A 130 3.31 -5.32 -9.46
C ILE A 130 3.75 -4.25 -10.46
N LEU A 131 4.83 -4.47 -11.19
CA LEU A 131 5.29 -3.54 -12.23
C LEU A 131 4.26 -3.44 -13.36
N LEU A 132 3.69 -4.58 -13.77
CA LEU A 132 2.59 -4.60 -14.74
C LEU A 132 1.34 -3.85 -14.22
N LEU A 133 0.99 -4.03 -12.95
CA LEU A 133 -0.08 -3.24 -12.33
C LEU A 133 0.20 -1.73 -12.45
N MET A 134 1.44 -1.30 -12.21
CA MET A 134 1.83 0.12 -12.35
C MET A 134 1.66 0.65 -13.77
N GLU A 135 1.97 -0.15 -14.79
CA GLU A 135 1.72 0.22 -16.19
C GLU A 135 0.23 0.41 -16.47
N LEU A 136 -0.61 -0.46 -15.89
CA LEU A 136 -2.05 -0.41 -16.10
C LEU A 136 -2.76 0.74 -15.39
N ILE A 137 -2.27 1.17 -14.22
CA ILE A 137 -2.92 2.17 -13.36
C ILE A 137 -2.17 3.51 -13.27
N GLY A 138 -1.00 3.63 -13.90
CA GLY A 138 -0.12 4.79 -13.75
C GLY A 138 -0.80 6.13 -14.03
N ASP A 139 -1.68 6.19 -15.01
CA ASP A 139 -2.43 7.41 -15.39
C ASP A 139 -3.60 7.74 -14.44
N LEU A 140 -3.96 6.83 -13.53
CA LEU A 140 -5.04 7.05 -12.56
C LEU A 140 -4.58 7.81 -11.32
N LEU A 141 -3.29 7.79 -11.04
CA LEU A 141 -2.69 8.42 -9.86
C LEU A 141 -1.79 9.58 -10.27
N PRO A 142 -1.80 10.70 -9.55
CA PRO A 142 -0.83 11.76 -9.79
C PRO A 142 0.61 11.26 -9.62
N ALA A 143 1.52 11.79 -10.44
CA ALA A 143 2.93 11.40 -10.42
C ALA A 143 3.53 11.49 -9.00
N GLY A 144 4.20 10.43 -8.57
CA GLY A 144 4.85 10.33 -7.28
C GLY A 144 3.93 9.96 -6.09
N VAL A 145 2.63 9.72 -6.32
CA VAL A 145 1.73 9.21 -5.26
C VAL A 145 2.04 7.76 -4.93
N LEU A 146 2.26 6.93 -5.94
CA LEU A 146 2.71 5.55 -5.80
C LEU A 146 4.01 5.33 -6.58
N ASN A 147 5.00 4.74 -5.93
CA ASN A 147 6.32 4.48 -6.51
C ASN A 147 6.76 3.08 -6.14
N ILE A 148 7.26 2.32 -7.11
CA ILE A 148 7.81 0.98 -6.89
C ILE A 148 9.33 1.05 -6.97
N VAL A 149 10.01 0.44 -5.99
CA VAL A 149 11.46 0.36 -5.94
C VAL A 149 11.88 -1.10 -5.88
N SER A 150 12.39 -1.62 -6.99
CA SER A 150 12.96 -2.97 -7.05
C SER A 150 14.40 -2.97 -6.54
N GLY A 151 14.84 -4.09 -5.97
CA GLY A 151 16.20 -4.28 -5.48
C GLY A 151 16.27 -5.20 -4.27
N TYR A 152 17.48 -5.56 -3.88
CA TYR A 152 17.72 -6.43 -2.72
C TYR A 152 17.47 -5.72 -1.40
N GLY A 153 17.36 -6.51 -0.33
CA GLY A 153 17.05 -6.01 1.01
C GLY A 153 18.02 -4.92 1.51
N LEU A 154 19.33 -5.09 1.27
CA LEU A 154 20.34 -4.12 1.69
C LEU A 154 20.38 -2.87 0.80
N GLU A 155 20.10 -3.02 -0.49
CA GLU A 155 20.21 -1.96 -1.49
C GLU A 155 18.97 -1.06 -1.55
N ALA A 156 17.77 -1.64 -1.46
CA ALA A 156 16.50 -0.92 -1.53
C ALA A 156 15.75 -0.93 -0.19
N GLY A 157 15.70 -2.07 0.50
CA GLY A 157 14.95 -2.24 1.74
C GLY A 157 15.51 -1.42 2.90
N LYS A 158 16.81 -1.52 3.15
CA LYS A 158 17.47 -0.79 4.24
C LYS A 158 17.39 0.75 4.06
N PRO A 159 17.72 1.34 2.89
CA PRO A 159 17.55 2.78 2.68
C PRO A 159 16.09 3.23 2.86
N LEU A 160 15.11 2.43 2.39
CA LEU A 160 13.70 2.74 2.60
C LEU A 160 13.33 2.74 4.09
N ALA A 161 13.74 1.70 4.83
CA ALA A 161 13.40 1.55 6.25
C ALA A 161 14.11 2.56 7.17
N SER A 162 15.26 3.10 6.76
CA SER A 162 16.02 4.10 7.53
C SER A 162 15.89 5.54 7.02
N SER A 163 15.01 5.80 6.06
CA SER A 163 14.90 7.13 5.47
C SER A 163 14.13 8.09 6.37
N LYS A 164 14.72 9.25 6.70
CA LYS A 164 14.08 10.36 7.43
C LYS A 164 12.83 10.92 6.72
N ARG A 165 12.66 10.61 5.44
CA ARG A 165 11.51 11.06 4.64
C ARG A 165 10.30 10.14 4.77
N ILE A 166 10.46 8.95 5.34
CA ILE A 166 9.40 7.96 5.56
C ILE A 166 8.78 8.18 6.93
N ARG A 167 7.45 8.19 6.97
CA ARG A 167 6.65 8.43 8.18
C ARG A 167 6.15 7.16 8.86
N LYS A 168 6.10 6.04 8.12
CA LYS A 168 5.73 4.72 8.64
C LYS A 168 6.28 3.65 7.70
N ILE A 169 6.64 2.49 8.26
CA ILE A 169 6.94 1.27 7.50
C ILE A 169 5.85 0.24 7.79
N ALA A 170 5.35 -0.40 6.74
CA ALA A 170 4.54 -1.61 6.81
C ALA A 170 5.31 -2.75 6.13
N PHE A 171 5.58 -3.80 6.88
CA PHE A 171 6.35 -4.95 6.43
C PHE A 171 5.55 -6.23 6.65
N THR A 172 5.55 -7.10 5.64
CA THR A 172 5.16 -8.51 5.76
C THR A 172 6.28 -9.36 5.21
N GLY A 173 6.69 -10.40 5.96
CA GLY A 173 7.75 -11.30 5.53
C GLY A 173 8.36 -12.12 6.66
N GLU A 174 9.61 -12.50 6.51
CA GLU A 174 10.33 -13.38 7.44
C GLU A 174 10.73 -12.61 8.71
N THR A 175 10.65 -13.28 9.87
CA THR A 175 10.88 -12.72 11.21
C THR A 175 12.26 -12.05 11.38
N THR A 176 13.33 -12.66 10.84
CA THR A 176 14.68 -12.09 10.94
C THR A 176 14.79 -10.79 10.17
N THR A 177 14.18 -10.73 8.99
CA THR A 177 14.09 -9.50 8.18
C THR A 177 13.27 -8.43 8.92
N GLY A 178 12.16 -8.81 9.57
CA GLY A 178 11.36 -7.90 10.39
C GLY A 178 12.19 -7.25 11.52
N ARG A 179 13.00 -8.03 12.21
CA ARG A 179 13.92 -7.52 13.25
C ARG A 179 14.93 -6.51 12.69
N LEU A 180 15.50 -6.78 11.51
CA LEU A 180 16.41 -5.85 10.85
C LEU A 180 15.72 -4.55 10.46
N ILE A 181 14.49 -4.63 9.94
CA ILE A 181 13.69 -3.45 9.59
C ILE A 181 13.39 -2.60 10.84
N MET A 182 13.07 -3.23 11.98
CA MET A 182 12.93 -2.52 13.26
C MET A 182 14.20 -1.77 13.63
N GLN A 183 15.36 -2.42 13.51
CA GLN A 183 16.65 -1.79 13.81
C GLN A 183 16.95 -0.60 12.88
N TYR A 184 16.61 -0.69 11.60
CA TYR A 184 16.78 0.41 10.65
C TYR A 184 15.81 1.57 10.95
N ALA A 185 14.56 1.27 11.20
CA ALA A 185 13.53 2.26 11.50
C ALA A 185 13.78 2.99 12.82
N SER A 186 14.33 2.30 13.83
CA SER A 186 14.63 2.87 15.15
C SER A 186 15.60 4.05 15.09
N GLN A 187 16.49 4.09 14.10
CA GLN A 187 17.45 5.19 13.92
C GLN A 187 16.77 6.56 13.75
N ASN A 188 15.55 6.58 13.24
CA ASN A 188 14.77 7.79 13.00
C ASN A 188 13.39 7.75 13.69
N LEU A 189 13.20 6.82 14.64
CA LEU A 189 11.94 6.62 15.36
C LEU A 189 10.73 6.45 14.43
N ILE A 190 10.93 5.77 13.29
CA ILE A 190 9.87 5.53 12.32
C ILE A 190 8.94 4.45 12.87
N PRO A 191 7.62 4.70 13.01
CA PRO A 191 6.66 3.68 13.41
C PRO A 191 6.61 2.55 12.38
N ILE A 192 6.51 1.31 12.87
CA ILE A 192 6.43 0.13 12.01
C ILE A 192 5.26 -0.76 12.37
N THR A 193 4.72 -1.44 11.37
CA THR A 193 3.83 -2.59 11.51
C THR A 193 4.51 -3.80 10.90
N LEU A 194 4.61 -4.88 11.66
CA LEU A 194 5.19 -6.16 11.24
C LEU A 194 4.12 -7.23 11.20
N GLU A 195 4.21 -8.06 10.18
CA GLU A 195 3.28 -9.16 9.95
C GLU A 195 4.02 -10.42 9.44
#